data_a0b24f428d4e36df2d22cf397f4ec5f9
#
_entry.id   a0b24f428d4e36df2d22cf397f4ec5f9
#
_cell.length_a   1.000
_cell.length_b   1.000
_cell.length_c   1.000
_cell.angle_alpha   90.00
_cell.angle_beta   90.00
_cell.angle_gamma   90.00
#
_symmetry.space_group_name_H-M   'P 1'
#
loop_
_entity.id
_entity.type
_entity.pdbx_description
1 polymer ?
#
loop_
_entity_poly.entity_id
_entity_poly.type
_entity_poly.pdbx_seq_one_letter_code
_entity_poly.pdbx_strand_id
1 'polypeptide(L)'
;MITLYTSVGRYELRKNENGEKQPIVKVDQKEMALSREELLLWSCLMWEILTKEEAKTYFLKKAVRMDVSQERFDAVLQRLEVRQLVVSAQAEKGDIALYRLLANLYVIPLESSFMVKVQGQSVRRLIARA
;
A
#
# COMPACT_ATOMS: atom_id res chain seq x y z
N MET A 1 12.86 -7.32 -14.28
CA MET A 1 11.98 -7.89 -13.24
C MET A 1 11.07 -6.80 -12.68
N ILE A 2 9.81 -7.11 -12.52
CA ILE A 2 8.83 -6.17 -12.01
C ILE A 2 8.42 -6.59 -10.61
N THR A 3 8.45 -5.66 -9.66
CA THR A 3 7.90 -5.84 -8.32
C THR A 3 6.70 -4.93 -8.17
N LEU A 4 5.57 -5.50 -7.78
CA LEU A 4 4.33 -4.77 -7.56
C LEU A 4 3.99 -4.72 -6.08
N TYR A 5 3.47 -3.60 -5.64
CA TYR A 5 3.10 -3.36 -4.24
C TYR A 5 1.66 -2.89 -4.15
N THR A 6 0.98 -3.29 -3.10
CA THR A 6 -0.33 -2.76 -2.77
C THR A 6 -0.55 -2.82 -1.26
N SER A 7 -1.37 -1.89 -0.76
CA SER A 7 -1.74 -1.86 0.65
C SER A 7 -2.85 -2.84 0.95
N VAL A 8 -2.85 -3.37 2.17
CA VAL A 8 -3.93 -4.21 2.70
C VAL A 8 -4.44 -3.61 4.00
N GLY A 9 -5.67 -3.96 4.35
CA GLY A 9 -6.28 -3.52 5.58
C GLY A 9 -7.31 -2.43 5.37
N ARG A 10 -7.94 -2.02 6.47
CA ARG A 10 -8.98 -1.00 6.47
C ARG A 10 -8.55 0.17 7.34
N TYR A 11 -8.61 1.37 6.76
CA TYR A 11 -8.27 2.60 7.45
C TYR A 11 -9.40 3.03 8.39
N GLU A 12 -9.02 3.48 9.57
CA GLU A 12 -9.94 4.04 10.54
C GLU A 12 -9.27 5.19 11.28
N LEU A 13 -9.99 6.28 11.47
CA LEU A 13 -9.52 7.41 12.25
C LEU A 13 -10.16 7.33 13.63
N ARG A 14 -9.33 7.08 14.64
CA ARG A 14 -9.81 6.87 16.02
C ARG A 14 -9.27 7.93 16.96
N LYS A 15 -10.10 8.38 17.89
CA LYS A 15 -9.64 9.27 18.95
C LYS A 15 -8.91 8.49 20.02
N ASN A 16 -7.71 8.96 20.41
CA ASN A 16 -6.96 8.41 21.52
C ASN A 16 -7.46 8.99 22.85
N GLU A 17 -6.81 8.62 23.94
CA GLU A 17 -7.18 9.06 25.30
C GLU A 17 -7.11 10.58 25.45
N ASN A 18 -6.23 11.24 24.71
CA ASN A 18 -6.06 12.69 24.76
C ASN A 18 -7.04 13.44 23.85
N GLY A 19 -7.97 12.74 23.20
CA GLY A 19 -8.90 13.34 22.27
C GLY A 19 -8.33 13.63 20.89
N GLU A 20 -7.09 13.26 20.63
CA GLU A 20 -6.46 13.42 19.33
C GLU A 20 -6.84 12.28 18.39
N LYS A 21 -7.02 12.62 17.11
CA LYS A 21 -7.33 11.63 16.09
C LYS A 21 -6.07 10.90 15.67
N GLN A 22 -6.11 9.58 15.70
CA GLN A 22 -5.00 8.72 15.35
C GLN A 22 -5.36 7.80 14.19
N PRO A 23 -4.55 7.75 13.11
CA PRO A 23 -4.80 6.83 12.01
C PRO A 23 -4.45 5.40 12.43
N ILE A 24 -5.39 4.50 12.20
CA ILE A 24 -5.24 3.08 12.51
C ILE A 24 -5.61 2.28 11.28
N VAL A 25 -4.83 1.24 10.99
CA VAL A 25 -5.16 0.27 9.95
C VAL A 25 -5.43 -1.07 10.62
N LYS A 26 -6.57 -1.65 10.27
CA LYS A 26 -6.95 -2.99 10.72
C LYS A 26 -6.69 -4.01 9.64
N VAL A 27 -5.99 -5.08 10.02
CA VAL A 27 -5.82 -6.26 9.17
C VAL A 27 -6.28 -7.43 9.99
N ASP A 28 -7.38 -8.07 9.56
CA ASP A 28 -8.03 -9.13 10.31
C ASP A 28 -8.44 -8.59 11.69
N GLN A 29 -7.95 -9.15 12.77
CA GLN A 29 -8.26 -8.66 14.12
C GLN A 29 -7.15 -7.78 14.70
N LYS A 30 -6.10 -7.53 13.94
CA LYS A 30 -4.99 -6.71 14.39
C LYS A 30 -5.21 -5.25 14.04
N GLU A 31 -4.95 -4.38 14.98
CA GLU A 31 -5.01 -2.93 14.79
C GLU A 31 -3.62 -2.36 14.92
N MET A 32 -3.22 -1.50 13.97
CA MET A 32 -1.89 -0.91 13.97
C MET A 32 -1.98 0.59 13.75
N ALA A 33 -1.34 1.35 14.65
CA ALA A 33 -1.21 2.79 14.48
C ALA A 33 -0.10 3.09 13.49
N LEU A 34 -0.32 4.10 12.65
CA LEU A 34 0.64 4.50 11.62
C LEU A 34 1.23 5.86 11.95
N SER A 35 2.51 6.03 11.66
CA SER A 35 3.13 7.36 11.63
C SER A 35 2.61 8.13 10.41
N ARG A 36 2.93 9.44 10.33
CA ARG A 36 2.52 10.26 9.18
C ARG A 36 3.11 9.73 7.88
N GLU A 37 4.39 9.37 7.90
CA GLU A 37 5.08 8.80 6.74
C GLU A 37 4.48 7.46 6.33
N GLU A 38 4.21 6.60 7.30
CA GLU A 38 3.60 5.30 7.03
C GLU A 38 2.20 5.45 6.43
N LEU A 39 1.39 6.36 6.99
CA LEU A 39 0.05 6.62 6.47
C LEU A 39 0.11 7.16 5.04
N LEU A 40 1.05 8.06 4.78
CA LEU A 40 1.21 8.64 3.45
C LEU A 40 1.52 7.56 2.41
N LEU A 41 2.51 6.72 2.68
CA LEU A 41 2.88 5.66 1.73
C LEU A 41 1.78 4.60 1.62
N TRP A 42 1.19 4.20 2.73
CA TRP A 42 0.08 3.25 2.73
C TRP A 42 -1.08 3.75 1.88
N SER A 43 -1.42 5.03 2.00
CA SER A 43 -2.51 5.63 1.21
C SER A 43 -2.17 5.72 -0.28
N CYS A 44 -0.91 5.92 -0.65
CA CYS A 44 -0.49 5.88 -2.05
C CYS A 44 -0.74 4.51 -2.68
N LEU A 45 -0.53 3.44 -1.91
CA LEU A 45 -0.68 2.06 -2.39
C LEU A 45 -2.09 1.51 -2.19
N MET A 46 -2.95 2.25 -1.53
CA MET A 46 -4.33 1.82 -1.27
C MET A 46 -5.19 1.85 -2.53
N TRP A 47 -5.01 2.86 -3.37
CA TRP A 47 -5.86 3.08 -4.54
C TRP A 47 -5.34 2.45 -5.82
N GLU A 48 -4.04 2.14 -5.88
CA GLU A 48 -3.42 1.57 -7.06
C GLU A 48 -2.38 0.53 -6.69
N ILE A 49 -2.20 -0.44 -7.58
CA ILE A 49 -1.09 -1.37 -7.51
C ILE A 49 0.08 -0.73 -8.26
N LEU A 50 1.19 -0.49 -7.56
CA LEU A 50 2.30 0.30 -8.09
C LEU A 50 3.61 -0.48 -8.06
N THR A 51 4.51 -0.15 -8.98
CA THR A 51 5.91 -0.53 -8.87
C THR A 51 6.57 0.31 -7.78
N LYS A 52 7.75 -0.10 -7.34
CA LYS A 52 8.50 0.64 -6.32
C LYS A 52 8.80 2.06 -6.77
N GLU A 53 9.21 2.23 -8.02
CA GLU A 53 9.54 3.54 -8.59
C GLU A 53 8.33 4.47 -8.63
N GLU A 54 7.18 3.93 -9.01
CA GLU A 54 5.94 4.70 -9.03
C GLU A 54 5.51 5.09 -7.62
N ALA A 55 5.58 4.16 -6.68
CA ALA A 55 5.23 4.42 -5.29
C ALA A 55 6.13 5.51 -4.71
N LYS A 56 7.43 5.44 -5.00
CA LYS A 56 8.39 6.44 -4.56
C LYS A 56 8.07 7.81 -5.14
N THR A 57 7.74 7.89 -6.42
CA THR A 57 7.39 9.14 -7.07
C THR A 57 6.17 9.79 -6.43
N TYR A 58 5.12 9.03 -6.20
CA TYR A 58 3.91 9.54 -5.55
C TYR A 58 4.19 9.95 -4.10
N PHE A 59 4.93 9.13 -3.39
CA PHE A 59 5.28 9.43 -2.00
C PHE A 59 6.03 10.74 -1.88
N LEU A 60 7.06 10.95 -2.71
CA LEU A 60 7.86 12.17 -2.66
C LEU A 60 7.05 13.42 -3.01
N LYS A 61 6.18 13.33 -4.01
CA LYS A 61 5.32 14.45 -4.37
C LYS A 61 4.39 14.85 -3.23
N LYS A 62 3.76 13.86 -2.60
CA LYS A 62 2.83 14.13 -1.50
C LYS A 62 3.55 14.56 -0.24
N ALA A 63 4.74 14.02 0.01
CA ALA A 63 5.54 14.39 1.17
C ALA A 63 5.89 15.88 1.17
N VAL A 64 6.22 16.44 0.01
CA VAL A 64 6.50 17.88 -0.12
C VAL A 64 5.27 18.70 0.29
N ARG A 65 4.09 18.29 -0.17
CA ARG A 65 2.84 19.03 0.12
C ARG A 65 2.43 18.94 1.58
N MET A 66 2.74 17.82 2.24
CA MET A 66 2.31 17.55 3.61
C MET A 66 3.41 17.79 4.64
N ASP A 67 4.54 18.35 4.21
CA ASP A 67 5.68 18.60 5.09
C ASP A 67 6.13 17.34 5.84
N VAL A 68 6.26 16.25 5.12
CA VAL A 68 6.73 14.96 5.62
C VAL A 68 8.14 14.72 5.11
N SER A 69 8.99 14.08 5.91
CA SER A 69 10.37 13.78 5.52
C SER A 69 10.43 12.91 4.26
N GLN A 70 11.24 13.31 3.28
CA GLN A 70 11.40 12.62 2.02
C GLN A 70 12.47 11.52 2.05
N GLU A 71 13.30 11.51 3.08
CA GLU A 71 14.50 10.67 3.13
C GLU A 71 14.27 9.24 3.59
N ARG A 72 13.02 8.88 3.90
CA ARG A 72 12.72 7.61 4.56
C ARG A 72 11.86 6.65 3.75
N PHE A 73 11.76 6.84 2.43
CA PHE A 73 10.85 6.00 1.63
C PHE A 73 11.14 4.50 1.82
N ASP A 74 12.40 4.09 1.64
CA ASP A 74 12.76 2.67 1.74
C ASP A 74 12.51 2.12 3.14
N ALA A 75 12.82 2.88 4.17
CA ALA A 75 12.58 2.49 5.55
C ALA A 75 11.09 2.39 5.86
N VAL A 76 10.30 3.33 5.38
CA VAL A 76 8.84 3.32 5.55
C VAL A 76 8.22 2.12 4.85
N LEU A 77 8.62 1.86 3.61
CA LEU A 77 8.13 0.72 2.85
C LEU A 77 8.47 -0.59 3.55
N GLN A 78 9.69 -0.73 4.04
CA GLN A 78 10.11 -1.93 4.76
C GLN A 78 9.28 -2.14 6.02
N ARG A 79 9.03 -1.09 6.80
CA ARG A 79 8.22 -1.21 8.01
C ARG A 79 6.80 -1.66 7.69
N LEU A 80 6.20 -1.12 6.62
CA LEU A 80 4.86 -1.52 6.21
C LEU A 80 4.82 -2.98 5.76
N GLU A 81 5.84 -3.44 5.05
CA GLU A 81 5.92 -4.84 4.62
C GLU A 81 6.11 -5.79 5.81
N VAL A 82 6.98 -5.45 6.75
CA VAL A 82 7.22 -6.26 7.96
C VAL A 82 5.93 -6.39 8.79
N ARG A 83 5.16 -5.31 8.87
CA ARG A 83 3.88 -5.31 9.59
C ARG A 83 2.73 -5.91 8.79
N GLN A 84 3.00 -6.36 7.56
CA GLN A 84 2.01 -6.96 6.67
C GLN A 84 0.86 -6.00 6.29
N LEU A 85 1.15 -4.71 6.29
CA LEU A 85 0.22 -3.67 5.83
C LEU A 85 0.38 -3.37 4.34
N VAL A 86 1.48 -3.82 3.74
CA VAL A 86 1.76 -3.76 2.31
C VAL A 86 2.27 -5.13 1.89
N VAL A 87 1.79 -5.63 0.77
CA VAL A 87 2.24 -6.89 0.18
C VAL A 87 2.85 -6.62 -1.19
N SER A 88 3.74 -7.51 -1.60
CA SER A 88 4.43 -7.37 -2.88
C SER A 88 4.57 -8.71 -3.59
N ALA A 89 4.81 -8.66 -4.88
CA ALA A 89 5.14 -9.82 -5.69
C ALA A 89 6.05 -9.41 -6.83
N GLN A 90 6.93 -10.33 -7.22
CA GLN A 90 7.90 -10.12 -8.31
C GLN A 90 7.67 -11.10 -9.44
N ALA A 91 7.90 -10.64 -10.66
CA ALA A 91 7.97 -11.50 -11.85
C ALA A 91 8.67 -10.74 -12.98
N GLU A 92 9.05 -11.47 -14.02
CA GLU A 92 9.64 -10.85 -15.21
C GLU A 92 8.63 -10.03 -15.98
N LYS A 93 7.35 -10.42 -15.96
CA LYS A 93 6.27 -9.74 -16.66
C LYS A 93 5.22 -9.22 -15.66
N GLY A 94 4.60 -8.09 -16.00
CA GLY A 94 3.64 -7.45 -15.11
C GLY A 94 2.41 -8.29 -14.83
N ASP A 95 1.90 -9.05 -15.81
CA ASP A 95 0.74 -9.91 -15.63
C ASP A 95 1.02 -11.06 -14.65
N ILE A 96 2.22 -11.65 -14.72
CA ILE A 96 2.65 -12.70 -13.80
C ILE A 96 2.84 -12.13 -12.40
N ALA A 97 3.44 -10.94 -12.29
CA ALA A 97 3.60 -10.26 -11.01
C ALA A 97 2.24 -9.97 -10.36
N LEU A 98 1.27 -9.53 -11.14
CA LEU A 98 -0.08 -9.30 -10.66
C LEU A 98 -0.72 -10.60 -10.14
N TYR A 99 -0.59 -11.69 -10.89
CA TYR A 99 -1.13 -12.98 -10.48
C TYR A 99 -0.52 -13.43 -9.15
N ARG A 100 0.79 -13.31 -8.99
CA ARG A 100 1.48 -13.67 -7.75
C ARG A 100 1.05 -12.80 -6.59
N LEU A 101 0.84 -11.50 -6.85
CA LEU A 101 0.37 -10.57 -5.83
C LEU A 101 -1.01 -10.98 -5.33
N LEU A 102 -1.93 -11.30 -6.24
CA LEU A 102 -3.26 -11.77 -5.88
C LEU A 102 -3.23 -13.06 -5.08
N ALA A 103 -2.35 -13.99 -5.46
CA ALA A 103 -2.18 -15.24 -4.73
C ALA A 103 -1.70 -14.98 -3.29
N ASN A 104 -0.77 -14.05 -3.10
CA ASN A 104 -0.31 -13.66 -1.76
C ASN A 104 -1.43 -13.06 -0.92
N LEU A 105 -2.38 -12.37 -1.55
CA LEU A 105 -3.50 -11.75 -0.85
C LEU A 105 -4.56 -12.73 -0.38
N TYR A 106 -4.59 -13.95 -0.91
CA TYR A 106 -5.51 -14.98 -0.40
C TYR A 106 -5.20 -15.40 1.02
N VAL A 107 -4.01 -15.13 1.51
CA VAL A 107 -3.62 -15.39 2.89
C VAL A 107 -4.20 -14.36 3.85
N ILE A 108 -4.64 -13.21 3.32
CA ILE A 108 -5.18 -12.08 4.07
C ILE A 108 -6.60 -11.81 3.57
N PRO A 109 -7.60 -11.62 4.46
CA PRO A 109 -8.96 -11.29 4.02
C PRO A 109 -8.97 -10.05 3.14
N LEU A 110 -9.60 -10.16 1.95
CA LEU A 110 -9.67 -9.06 1.00
C LEU A 110 -10.89 -8.19 1.28
N GLU A 111 -10.66 -6.88 1.28
CA GLU A 111 -11.75 -5.91 1.28
C GLU A 111 -12.38 -5.83 -0.11
N SER A 112 -13.68 -5.60 -0.16
CA SER A 112 -14.38 -5.45 -1.45
C SER A 112 -13.82 -4.27 -2.26
N SER A 113 -13.40 -3.19 -1.60
CA SER A 113 -12.76 -2.06 -2.25
C SER A 113 -11.47 -2.45 -2.97
N PHE A 114 -10.71 -3.40 -2.40
CA PHE A 114 -9.51 -3.91 -3.04
C PHE A 114 -9.83 -4.67 -4.32
N MET A 115 -10.87 -5.50 -4.30
CA MET A 115 -11.29 -6.25 -5.50
C MET A 115 -11.70 -5.32 -6.64
N VAL A 116 -12.42 -4.23 -6.34
CA VAL A 116 -12.77 -3.22 -7.34
C VAL A 116 -11.52 -2.58 -7.91
N LYS A 117 -10.56 -2.25 -7.06
CA LYS A 117 -9.29 -1.66 -7.47
C LYS A 117 -8.51 -2.57 -8.42
N VAL A 118 -8.42 -3.86 -8.11
CA VAL A 118 -7.71 -4.83 -8.96
C VAL A 118 -8.40 -4.99 -10.31
N GLN A 119 -9.72 -5.02 -10.36
CA GLN A 119 -10.48 -5.17 -11.59
C GLN A 119 -10.55 -3.89 -12.42
N GLY A 120 -10.17 -2.76 -11.85
CA GLY A 120 -10.25 -1.45 -12.50
C GLY A 120 -8.97 -1.04 -13.20
N GLN A 121 -8.55 0.20 -12.96
CA GLN A 121 -7.44 0.83 -13.66
C GLN A 121 -6.10 0.11 -13.52
N SER A 122 -5.84 -0.45 -12.36
CA SER A 122 -4.55 -1.09 -12.08
C SER A 122 -4.29 -2.27 -13.01
N VAL A 123 -5.30 -3.08 -13.27
CA VAL A 123 -5.18 -4.23 -14.17
C VAL A 123 -4.87 -3.77 -15.60
N ARG A 124 -5.59 -2.78 -16.10
CA ARG A 124 -5.36 -2.23 -17.43
C ARG A 124 -3.96 -1.69 -17.59
N ARG A 125 -3.50 -1.00 -16.59
CA ARG A 125 -2.18 -0.40 -16.55
C ARG A 125 -1.08 -1.44 -16.63
N LEU A 126 -1.23 -2.54 -15.87
CA LEU A 126 -0.25 -3.61 -15.83
C LEU A 126 -0.22 -4.40 -17.13
N ILE A 127 -1.38 -4.63 -17.75
CA ILE A 127 -1.48 -5.29 -19.05
C ILE A 127 -0.76 -4.46 -20.11
N ALA A 128 -0.93 -3.13 -20.08
CA ALA A 128 -0.27 -2.25 -21.04
C ALA A 128 1.26 -2.28 -20.92
N ARG A 129 1.79 -2.62 -19.74
CA ARG A 129 3.23 -2.73 -19.50
C ARG A 129 3.79 -4.12 -19.82
N ALA A 130 2.95 -5.09 -19.81
CA ALA A 130 3.35 -6.45 -20.10
C ALA A 130 3.62 -6.65 -21.58
#